data_a8690e2a8397f6ca10273156876c6932
#
_entry.id   a8690e2a8397f6ca10273156876c6932
#
_cell.length_a   1.000
_cell.length_b   1.000
_cell.length_c   1.000
_cell.angle_alpha   90.00
_cell.angle_beta   90.00
_cell.angle_gamma   90.00
#
_symmetry.space_group_name_H-M   'P 1'
#
loop_
_entity.id
_entity.type
_entity.pdbx_description
1 polymer ?
#
loop_
_entity_poly.entity_id
_entity_poly.type
_entity_poly.pdbx_seq_one_letter_code
_entity_poly.pdbx_strand_id
1 'polypeptide(L)'
;SYLGIYQSGGRQSNWIRSTVPTEDLLSLIESGIASKVLACIGNPNRLAILLEILRGPKSVTALVEKCGFGSTGQVYHHMKPLLAADIVVEDEHQKGFYVIQPHKVQGVIMLLTGISDMVDETFTKGTWNDAEEN
;
A
#
# COMPACT_ATOMS: atom_id res chain seq x y z
N SER A 1 -8.66 17.86 6.05
CA SER A 1 -8.77 16.88 4.96
C SER A 1 -7.58 16.98 4.02
N TYR A 2 -7.33 15.93 3.32
CA TYR A 2 -6.21 15.81 2.41
C TYR A 2 -6.70 15.28 1.06
N LEU A 3 -6.29 15.97 -0.02
CA LEU A 3 -6.61 15.57 -1.39
C LEU A 3 -5.33 15.08 -2.07
N GLY A 4 -5.38 13.91 -2.67
CA GLY A 4 -4.25 13.33 -3.37
C GLY A 4 -4.61 12.81 -4.75
N ILE A 5 -3.62 12.78 -5.63
CA ILE A 5 -3.73 12.26 -6.99
C ILE A 5 -2.51 11.39 -7.27
N TYR A 6 -2.75 10.22 -7.86
CA TYR A 6 -1.69 9.34 -8.33
C TYR A 6 -2.01 8.88 -9.75
N GLN A 7 -1.05 9.01 -10.65
CA GLN A 7 -1.19 8.59 -12.05
C GLN A 7 -0.14 7.55 -12.40
N SER A 8 -0.57 6.45 -12.99
CA SER A 8 0.33 5.43 -13.53
C SER A 8 -0.44 4.51 -14.49
N GLY A 9 0.25 3.95 -15.48
CA GLY A 9 -0.33 2.98 -16.40
C GLY A 9 -1.54 3.48 -17.17
N GLY A 10 -1.60 4.78 -17.51
CA GLY A 10 -2.74 5.39 -18.19
C GLY A 10 -3.96 5.63 -17.32
N ARG A 11 -3.85 5.38 -16.01
CA ARG A 11 -4.92 5.58 -15.04
C ARG A 11 -4.54 6.63 -14.02
N GLN A 12 -5.54 7.27 -13.44
CA GLN A 12 -5.39 8.22 -12.36
C GLN A 12 -6.23 7.79 -11.16
N SER A 13 -5.60 7.71 -10.01
CA SER A 13 -6.29 7.49 -8.74
C SER A 13 -6.43 8.83 -8.03
N ASN A 14 -7.65 9.13 -7.59
CA ASN A 14 -7.96 10.36 -6.87
C ASN A 14 -8.53 9.99 -5.51
N TRP A 15 -8.17 10.78 -4.49
CA TRP A 15 -8.73 10.55 -3.16
C TRP A 15 -8.84 11.83 -2.36
N ILE A 16 -9.75 11.81 -1.38
CA ILE A 16 -9.90 12.83 -0.37
C ILE A 16 -9.76 12.13 0.98
N ARG A 17 -8.90 12.67 1.82
CA ARG A 17 -8.64 12.14 3.13
C ARG A 17 -9.09 13.11 4.21
N SER A 18 -9.95 12.65 5.11
CA SER A 18 -10.31 13.41 6.31
C SER A 18 -9.29 13.17 7.42
N THR A 19 -9.18 14.13 8.32
CA THR A 19 -8.35 13.97 9.50
C THR A 19 -8.92 12.88 10.41
N VAL A 20 -8.03 12.12 11.04
CA VAL A 20 -8.38 11.07 11.98
C VAL A 20 -7.67 11.39 13.30
N PRO A 21 -8.35 11.31 14.45
CA PRO A 21 -7.68 11.50 15.75
C PRO A 21 -6.53 10.51 15.91
N THR A 22 -5.42 11.00 16.46
CA THR A 22 -4.22 10.16 16.65
C THR A 22 -4.51 8.92 17.47
N GLU A 23 -5.34 9.03 18.51
CA GLU A 23 -5.69 7.86 19.34
C GLU A 23 -6.39 6.77 18.54
N ASP A 24 -7.21 7.11 17.55
CA ASP A 24 -7.84 6.13 16.67
C ASP A 24 -6.81 5.42 15.80
N LEU A 25 -5.77 6.12 15.35
CA LEU A 25 -4.67 5.51 14.61
C LEU A 25 -3.85 4.59 15.51
N LEU A 26 -3.55 5.03 16.73
CA LEU A 26 -2.80 4.22 17.70
C LEU A 26 -3.56 2.93 18.08
N SER A 27 -4.88 2.98 18.09
CA SER A 27 -5.70 1.80 18.36
C SER A 27 -5.51 0.67 17.34
N LEU A 28 -5.04 0.98 16.13
CA LEU A 28 -4.71 -0.03 15.12
C LEU A 28 -3.55 -0.92 15.58
N ILE A 29 -2.65 -0.40 16.40
CA ILE A 29 -1.57 -1.18 16.99
C ILE A 29 -2.14 -2.09 18.09
N GLU A 30 -2.93 -1.54 19.00
CA GLU A 30 -3.50 -2.27 20.14
C GLU A 30 -4.42 -3.42 19.68
N SER A 31 -5.17 -3.21 18.62
CA SER A 31 -6.08 -4.22 18.06
C SER A 31 -5.37 -5.35 17.28
N GLY A 32 -4.09 -5.16 16.96
CA GLY A 32 -3.33 -6.09 16.13
C GLY A 32 -3.55 -5.93 14.62
N ILE A 33 -4.41 -5.01 14.20
CA ILE A 33 -4.69 -4.77 12.77
C ILE A 33 -3.43 -4.29 12.05
N ALA A 34 -2.69 -3.34 12.65
CA ALA A 34 -1.48 -2.81 12.04
C ALA A 34 -0.44 -3.91 11.79
N SER A 35 -0.21 -4.80 12.76
CA SER A 35 0.76 -5.87 12.59
C SER A 35 0.34 -6.87 11.51
N LYS A 36 -0.94 -7.15 11.37
CA LYS A 36 -1.46 -8.03 10.31
C LYS A 36 -1.22 -7.44 8.93
N VAL A 37 -1.54 -6.15 8.75
CA VAL A 37 -1.33 -5.46 7.47
C VAL A 37 0.15 -5.38 7.13
N LEU A 38 0.98 -4.98 8.10
CA LEU A 38 2.43 -4.89 7.88
C LEU A 38 3.04 -6.25 7.55
N ALA A 39 2.62 -7.32 8.21
CA ALA A 39 3.08 -8.68 7.90
C ALA A 39 2.65 -9.11 6.50
N CYS A 40 1.45 -8.72 6.06
CA CYS A 40 0.94 -9.03 4.74
C CYS A 40 1.82 -8.42 3.64
N ILE A 41 2.17 -7.15 3.75
CA ILE A 41 2.91 -6.43 2.72
C ILE A 41 4.43 -6.40 2.94
N GLY A 42 4.91 -6.70 4.15
CA GLY A 42 6.33 -6.63 4.52
C GLY A 42 7.15 -7.80 4.00
N ASN A 43 7.10 -8.04 2.70
CA ASN A 43 7.82 -9.11 2.03
C ASN A 43 8.31 -8.61 0.68
N PRO A 44 9.61 -8.82 0.32
CA PRO A 44 10.15 -8.27 -0.93
C PRO A 44 9.38 -8.70 -2.18
N ASN A 45 8.90 -9.93 -2.25
CA ASN A 45 8.17 -10.42 -3.41
C ASN A 45 6.80 -9.78 -3.51
N ARG A 46 6.09 -9.63 -2.39
CA ARG A 46 4.80 -8.94 -2.38
C ARG A 46 4.93 -7.46 -2.66
N LEU A 47 5.98 -6.81 -2.17
CA LEU A 47 6.26 -5.40 -2.49
C LEU A 47 6.58 -5.22 -3.98
N ALA A 48 7.29 -6.18 -4.60
CA ALA A 48 7.55 -6.14 -6.04
C ALA A 48 6.25 -6.23 -6.85
N ILE A 49 5.34 -7.10 -6.45
CA ILE A 49 4.01 -7.22 -7.07
C ILE A 49 3.22 -5.91 -6.91
N LEU A 50 3.20 -5.35 -5.70
CA LEU A 50 2.50 -4.09 -5.43
C LEU A 50 3.06 -2.95 -6.29
N LEU A 51 4.38 -2.86 -6.43
CA LEU A 51 5.02 -1.85 -7.28
C LEU A 51 4.51 -1.96 -8.72
N GLU A 52 4.48 -3.15 -9.29
CA GLU A 52 4.03 -3.35 -10.66
C GLU A 52 2.55 -3.02 -10.83
N ILE A 53 1.71 -3.41 -9.88
CA ILE A 53 0.26 -3.12 -9.94
C ILE A 53 -0.02 -1.63 -9.68
N LEU A 54 0.77 -0.96 -8.87
CA LEU A 54 0.67 0.50 -8.72
C LEU A 54 0.92 1.23 -10.05
N ARG A 55 1.78 0.67 -10.89
CA ARG A 55 2.09 1.24 -12.21
C ARG A 55 1.03 0.97 -13.27
N GLY A 56 0.05 0.14 -12.97
CA GLY A 56 -1.08 -0.15 -13.84
C GLY A 56 -1.57 -1.57 -13.66
N PRO A 57 -2.74 -1.92 -14.25
CA PRO A 57 -3.26 -3.28 -14.19
C PRO A 57 -2.25 -4.29 -14.75
N LYS A 58 -2.16 -5.44 -14.10
CA LYS A 58 -1.23 -6.49 -14.49
C LYS A 58 -1.91 -7.84 -14.50
N SER A 59 -1.63 -8.63 -15.53
CA SER A 59 -1.95 -10.06 -15.55
C SER A 59 -0.92 -10.85 -14.75
N VAL A 60 -1.26 -12.08 -14.37
CA VAL A 60 -0.32 -12.95 -13.68
C VAL A 60 0.91 -13.21 -14.54
N THR A 61 0.72 -13.41 -15.85
CA THR A 61 1.84 -13.62 -16.79
C THR A 61 2.78 -12.41 -16.82
N ALA A 62 2.22 -11.18 -16.82
CA ALA A 62 3.03 -9.97 -16.78
C ALA A 62 3.81 -9.86 -15.47
N LEU A 63 3.20 -10.26 -14.34
CA LEU A 63 3.87 -10.25 -13.04
C LEU A 63 5.02 -11.26 -12.98
N VAL A 64 4.85 -12.46 -13.60
CA VAL A 64 5.95 -13.42 -13.73
C VAL A 64 7.14 -12.75 -14.40
N GLU A 65 6.90 -12.14 -15.54
CA GLU A 65 7.95 -11.51 -16.35
C GLU A 65 8.57 -10.31 -15.64
N LYS A 66 7.74 -9.39 -15.15
CA LYS A 66 8.20 -8.11 -14.56
C LYS A 66 8.89 -8.30 -13.21
N CYS A 67 8.44 -9.24 -12.40
CA CYS A 67 9.01 -9.49 -11.07
C CYS A 67 10.08 -10.58 -11.07
N GLY A 68 10.30 -11.27 -12.20
CA GLY A 68 11.31 -12.30 -12.30
C GLY A 68 10.95 -13.60 -11.59
N PHE A 69 9.66 -13.92 -11.47
CA PHE A 69 9.22 -15.19 -10.87
C PHE A 69 9.44 -16.35 -11.84
N GLY A 70 9.64 -17.54 -11.29
CA GLY A 70 9.87 -18.74 -12.09
C GLY A 70 8.60 -19.35 -12.67
N SER A 71 7.42 -19.00 -12.13
CA SER A 71 6.15 -19.59 -12.56
C SER A 71 4.96 -18.73 -12.13
N THR A 72 3.82 -18.97 -12.76
CA THR A 72 2.54 -18.37 -12.34
C THR A 72 2.15 -18.81 -10.92
N GLY A 73 2.49 -20.04 -10.54
CA GLY A 73 2.23 -20.55 -9.19
C GLY A 73 2.91 -19.73 -8.11
N GLN A 74 4.13 -19.27 -8.35
CA GLN A 74 4.84 -18.40 -7.42
C GLN A 74 4.13 -17.05 -7.27
N VAL A 75 3.66 -16.47 -8.38
CA VAL A 75 2.88 -15.22 -8.33
C VAL A 75 1.62 -15.41 -7.49
N TYR A 76 0.85 -16.46 -7.75
CA TYR A 76 -0.38 -16.73 -6.99
C TYR A 76 -0.09 -16.97 -5.51
N HIS A 77 1.00 -17.64 -5.18
CA HIS A 77 1.41 -17.84 -3.79
C HIS A 77 1.60 -16.50 -3.07
N HIS A 78 2.28 -15.55 -3.71
CA HIS A 78 2.49 -14.22 -3.10
C HIS A 78 1.28 -13.30 -3.21
N MET A 79 0.44 -13.46 -4.23
CA MET A 79 -0.78 -12.68 -4.37
C MET A 79 -1.87 -13.09 -3.40
N LYS A 80 -1.90 -14.35 -2.98
CA LYS A 80 -2.96 -14.87 -2.13
C LYS A 80 -3.20 -14.02 -0.86
N PRO A 81 -2.18 -13.66 -0.07
CA PRO A 81 -2.39 -12.78 1.09
C PRO A 81 -2.90 -11.39 0.70
N LEU A 82 -2.41 -10.85 -0.42
CA LEU A 82 -2.83 -9.53 -0.90
C LEU A 82 -4.30 -9.53 -1.35
N LEU A 83 -4.74 -10.59 -2.01
CA LEU A 83 -6.13 -10.77 -2.40
C LEU A 83 -7.04 -11.01 -1.19
N ALA A 84 -6.58 -11.81 -0.23
CA ALA A 84 -7.34 -12.09 0.99
C ALA A 84 -7.56 -10.84 1.83
N ALA A 85 -6.61 -9.90 1.82
CA ALA A 85 -6.71 -8.63 2.51
C ALA A 85 -7.36 -7.53 1.66
N ASP A 86 -7.83 -7.86 0.46
CA ASP A 86 -8.41 -6.91 -0.52
C ASP A 86 -7.49 -5.74 -0.86
N ILE A 87 -6.18 -5.88 -0.68
CA ILE A 87 -5.20 -4.87 -1.11
C ILE A 87 -5.12 -4.88 -2.63
N VAL A 88 -5.13 -6.07 -3.21
CA VAL A 88 -5.19 -6.29 -4.64
C VAL A 88 -6.51 -6.98 -4.96
N VAL A 89 -7.16 -6.56 -6.03
CA VAL A 89 -8.40 -7.18 -6.52
C VAL A 89 -8.32 -7.37 -8.03
N GLU A 90 -9.14 -8.29 -8.53
CA GLU A 90 -9.28 -8.43 -9.99
C GLU A 90 -10.01 -7.22 -10.54
N ASP A 91 -9.57 -6.71 -11.71
CA ASP A 91 -10.20 -5.56 -12.36
C ASP A 91 -11.59 -5.94 -12.85
N GLU A 92 -12.60 -5.14 -12.51
CA GLU A 92 -13.98 -5.34 -12.93
C GLU A 92 -14.16 -5.28 -14.45
N HIS A 93 -13.32 -4.50 -15.13
CA HIS A 93 -13.42 -4.24 -16.57
C HIS A 93 -12.52 -5.14 -17.40
N GLN A 94 -11.54 -5.80 -16.81
CA GLN A 94 -10.57 -6.60 -17.52
C GLN A 94 -10.23 -7.86 -16.74
N LYS A 95 -10.95 -8.94 -17.05
CA LYS A 95 -10.77 -10.24 -16.40
C LYS A 95 -9.32 -10.73 -16.53
N GLY A 96 -8.78 -11.28 -15.46
CA GLY A 96 -7.41 -11.77 -15.43
C GLY A 96 -6.36 -10.70 -15.18
N PHE A 97 -6.76 -9.44 -15.03
CA PHE A 97 -5.90 -8.34 -14.64
C PHE A 97 -6.19 -7.90 -13.21
N TYR A 98 -5.16 -7.53 -12.49
CA TYR A 98 -5.21 -7.18 -11.08
C TYR A 98 -4.86 -5.73 -10.86
N VAL A 99 -5.56 -5.10 -9.92
CA VAL A 99 -5.44 -3.68 -9.62
C VAL A 99 -5.47 -3.47 -8.10
N ILE A 100 -5.00 -2.31 -7.67
CA ILE A 100 -5.21 -1.80 -6.32
C ILE A 100 -6.39 -0.83 -6.39
N GLN A 101 -7.36 -0.99 -5.49
CA GLN A 101 -8.50 -0.08 -5.46
C GLN A 101 -8.05 1.36 -5.20
N PRO A 102 -8.70 2.37 -5.83
CA PRO A 102 -8.22 3.77 -5.75
C PRO A 102 -7.98 4.28 -4.34
N HIS A 103 -8.89 3.99 -3.40
CA HIS A 103 -8.74 4.45 -2.01
C HIS A 103 -7.60 3.75 -1.27
N LYS A 104 -7.22 2.54 -1.69
CA LYS A 104 -6.10 1.80 -1.09
C LYS A 104 -4.75 2.21 -1.68
N VAL A 105 -4.75 2.79 -2.88
CA VAL A 105 -3.54 3.41 -3.44
C VAL A 105 -3.01 4.47 -2.47
N GLN A 106 -3.90 5.32 -1.94
CA GLN A 106 -3.51 6.30 -0.94
C GLN A 106 -2.86 5.65 0.28
N GLY A 107 -3.45 4.56 0.79
CA GLY A 107 -2.91 3.86 1.95
C GLY A 107 -1.48 3.38 1.71
N VAL A 108 -1.20 2.81 0.54
CA VAL A 108 0.15 2.37 0.17
C VAL A 108 1.11 3.55 0.05
N ILE A 109 0.69 4.64 -0.62
CA ILE A 109 1.53 5.83 -0.78
C ILE A 109 1.82 6.48 0.58
N MET A 110 0.83 6.60 1.46
CA MET A 110 1.00 7.16 2.79
C MET A 110 1.91 6.29 3.67
N LEU A 111 1.81 4.96 3.53
CA LEU A 111 2.72 4.04 4.22
C LEU A 111 4.17 4.28 3.77
N LEU A 112 4.40 4.40 2.46
CA LEU A 112 5.73 4.68 1.92
C LEU A 112 6.24 6.05 2.37
N THR A 113 5.36 7.05 2.45
CA THR A 113 5.70 8.37 2.99
C THR A 113 6.17 8.25 4.45
N GLY A 114 5.44 7.48 5.27
CA GLY A 114 5.84 7.21 6.64
C GLY A 114 7.19 6.51 6.76
N ILE A 115 7.44 5.53 5.91
CA ILE A 115 8.75 4.85 5.86
C ILE A 115 9.85 5.83 5.47
N SER A 116 9.59 6.70 4.47
CA SER A 116 10.55 7.75 4.07
C SER A 116 10.91 8.65 5.25
N ASP A 117 9.92 9.06 6.05
CA ASP A 117 10.15 9.89 7.24
C ASP A 117 10.97 9.18 8.32
N MET A 118 10.88 7.86 8.39
CA MET A 118 11.63 7.07 9.38
C MET A 118 13.11 6.88 8.99
N VAL A 119 13.42 6.90 7.69
CA VAL A 119 14.80 6.64 7.21
C VAL A 119 15.52 7.89 6.76
N ASP A 120 14.82 9.00 6.55
CA ASP A 120 15.38 10.24 6.01
C ASP A 120 14.59 11.44 6.58
N GLU A 121 15.32 12.44 7.05
CA GLU A 121 14.73 13.67 7.62
C GLU A 121 14.65 14.83 6.62
N THR A 122 14.89 14.56 5.33
CA THR A 122 14.92 15.62 4.30
C THR A 122 13.61 16.38 4.20
N PHE A 123 12.48 15.69 4.27
CA PHE A 123 11.17 16.27 4.03
C PHE A 123 10.38 16.56 5.31
N THR A 124 10.73 15.95 6.42
CA THR A 124 10.00 16.09 7.67
C THR A 124 10.96 16.24 8.83
N LYS A 125 10.78 17.29 9.61
CA LYS A 125 11.56 17.56 10.82
C LYS A 125 10.59 17.78 11.98
N GLY A 126 10.96 17.27 13.13
CA GLY A 126 10.17 17.41 14.33
C GLY A 126 11.03 17.64 15.55
N THR A 127 10.42 18.18 16.60
CA THR A 127 11.06 18.37 17.88
C THR A 127 10.10 17.95 18.98
N TRP A 128 10.65 17.57 20.11
CA TRP A 128 9.87 17.36 21.32
C TRP A 128 9.89 18.64 22.15
N ASN A 129 8.75 18.99 22.70
CA ASN A 129 8.64 19.99 23.73
C ASN A 129 8.02 19.32 24.95
N ASP A 130 8.55 19.64 26.14
CA ASP A 130 7.98 19.10 27.36
C ASP A 130 6.56 19.64 27.54
N ALA A 131 5.61 18.73 27.82
CA ALA A 131 4.25 19.15 28.14
C ALA A 131 4.21 19.70 29.58
N GLU A 132 3.40 20.74 29.79
CA GLU A 132 3.15 21.23 31.14
C GLU A 132 2.31 20.21 31.90
N GLU A 133 2.72 19.90 33.14
CA GLU A 133 1.92 19.08 34.03
C GLU A 133 0.78 19.89 34.61
N ASN A 134 -0.43 19.36 34.52
CA ASN A 134 -1.62 19.98 35.11
C ASN A 134 -2.06 19.24 36.36
#